data_ae72c2fffb5848da7257327f4168e9b6
#
_entry.id   ae72c2fffb5848da7257327f4168e9b6
#
_cell.length_a   1.000
_cell.length_b   1.000
_cell.length_c   1.000
_cell.angle_alpha   90.00
_cell.angle_beta   90.00
_cell.angle_gamma   90.00
#
_symmetry.space_group_name_H-M   'P 1'
#
loop_
_entity.id
_entity.type
_entity.pdbx_description
1 polymer ?
#
loop_
_entity_poly.entity_id
_entity_poly.type
_entity_poly.pdbx_seq_one_letter_code
_entity_poly.pdbx_strand_id
1 'polypeptide(L)'
;MRNIRLTKNGIECSDSVSTVYLDPKKIQNQGVHFVSHAHIDHLPNSGDGTILSSTEPNKIAQLRGVTLKNSTDSLENFTLVDSGHIFGSKGLLFDDIFYTGDISTRDRGFLKAAKIPKCKTLITECTFGLPEFVLPPVTEIVKQVNEIIANLYSKGKPVLLLGYELGKAQTLSQLFGDWDPIYYHDSVKKMNDLHRSMGVPLKDSIGHTEAESKGLLDKKPWVMVAPMMSAKNNFIKHMKTKYDVITIGFSGWANSKKFGFSRGTDYSIPLSDHCDYNELIQLVKESEAERVYTIHGFVDEFALDLNKLGFSAQPLREISLDNFC
;
A
#
# COMPACT_ATOMS: atom_id res chain seq x y z
N MET A 1 22.51 19.28 11.45
CA MET A 1 21.16 18.73 11.57
C MET A 1 20.35 19.19 10.35
N ARG A 2 19.65 18.29 9.65
CA ARG A 2 18.82 18.67 8.51
C ARG A 2 17.57 19.41 8.94
N ASN A 3 17.16 20.40 8.15
CA ASN A 3 15.86 21.03 8.22
C ASN A 3 14.85 20.13 7.48
N ILE A 4 13.79 19.70 8.15
CA ILE A 4 12.74 18.82 7.61
C ILE A 4 11.48 19.64 7.43
N ARG A 5 10.94 19.68 6.22
CA ARG A 5 9.74 20.43 5.88
C ARG A 5 8.86 19.69 4.85
N LEU A 6 7.57 19.85 4.97
CA LEU A 6 6.62 19.46 3.91
C LEU A 6 6.46 20.64 2.95
N THR A 7 6.53 20.37 1.66
CA THR A 7 6.35 21.33 0.58
C THR A 7 5.32 20.82 -0.41
N LYS A 8 4.92 21.65 -1.37
CA LYS A 8 4.07 21.22 -2.49
C LYS A 8 4.71 20.12 -3.35
N ASN A 9 6.05 19.97 -3.26
CA ASN A 9 6.80 18.94 -3.97
C ASN A 9 6.99 17.64 -3.19
N GLY A 10 6.53 17.53 -1.96
CA GLY A 10 6.77 16.42 -1.05
C GLY A 10 7.62 16.83 0.13
N ILE A 11 8.26 15.88 0.80
CA ILE A 11 9.08 16.14 1.98
C ILE A 11 10.50 16.48 1.55
N GLU A 12 11.04 17.55 2.09
CA GLU A 12 12.42 18.00 1.88
C GLU A 12 13.21 17.92 3.17
N CYS A 13 14.36 17.25 3.13
CA CYS A 13 15.33 17.16 4.21
C CYS A 13 16.64 17.82 3.76
N SER A 14 16.87 19.08 4.14
CA SER A 14 17.99 19.89 3.64
C SER A 14 18.97 20.31 4.74
N ASP A 15 20.22 20.39 4.38
CA ASP A 15 21.29 21.04 5.16
C ASP A 15 22.05 22.04 4.29
N SER A 16 23.23 22.52 4.76
CA SER A 16 24.07 23.45 3.99
C SER A 16 24.75 22.84 2.75
N VAL A 17 24.72 21.52 2.60
CA VAL A 17 25.47 20.78 1.57
C VAL A 17 24.51 20.15 0.53
N SER A 18 23.42 19.56 0.97
CA SER A 18 22.57 18.74 0.09
C SER A 18 21.11 18.74 0.52
N THR A 19 20.25 18.33 -0.40
CA THR A 19 18.82 18.10 -0.15
C THR A 19 18.43 16.69 -0.53
N VAL A 20 17.66 16.02 0.34
CA VAL A 20 17.00 14.75 0.08
C VAL A 20 15.51 15.01 -0.03
N TYR A 21 14.92 14.61 -1.13
CA TYR A 21 13.49 14.69 -1.39
C TYR A 21 12.87 13.30 -1.20
N LEU A 22 11.83 13.21 -0.37
CA LEU A 22 11.15 11.95 -0.07
C LEU A 22 9.78 11.95 -0.76
N ASP A 23 9.55 10.98 -1.62
CA ASP A 23 8.38 10.83 -2.51
C ASP A 23 7.98 12.15 -3.20
N PRO A 24 8.91 12.79 -3.93
CA PRO A 24 8.65 14.09 -4.54
C PRO A 24 7.72 13.98 -5.75
N LYS A 25 6.84 14.96 -5.93
CA LYS A 25 5.98 15.07 -7.12
C LYS A 25 6.76 15.45 -8.37
N LYS A 26 7.90 16.12 -8.22
CA LYS A 26 8.80 16.49 -9.32
C LYS A 26 10.24 16.24 -8.92
N ILE A 27 11.01 15.67 -9.85
CA ILE A 27 12.44 15.47 -9.69
C ILE A 27 13.16 16.78 -10.00
N GLN A 28 13.99 17.26 -9.06
CA GLN A 28 14.81 18.45 -9.20
C GLN A 28 16.13 18.12 -9.88
N ASN A 29 16.82 19.12 -10.43
CA ASN A 29 18.13 18.91 -11.07
C ASN A 29 19.25 18.55 -10.06
N GLN A 30 19.08 18.90 -8.80
CA GLN A 30 20.05 18.66 -7.73
C GLN A 30 19.39 17.93 -6.56
N GLY A 31 20.19 17.21 -5.78
CA GLY A 31 19.75 16.44 -4.63
C GLY A 31 19.43 14.99 -4.96
N VAL A 32 19.10 14.23 -3.93
CA VAL A 32 18.69 12.84 -4.03
C VAL A 32 17.18 12.75 -3.89
N HIS A 33 16.53 12.05 -4.80
CA HIS A 33 15.07 11.89 -4.80
C HIS A 33 14.73 10.44 -4.49
N PHE A 34 14.24 10.19 -3.31
CA PHE A 34 13.81 8.86 -2.90
C PHE A 34 12.35 8.61 -3.32
N VAL A 35 12.12 7.49 -4.01
CA VAL A 35 10.78 6.98 -4.35
C VAL A 35 10.58 5.67 -3.61
N SER A 36 9.66 5.69 -2.64
CA SER A 36 9.45 4.58 -1.71
C SER A 36 8.78 3.37 -2.36
N HIS A 37 7.76 3.59 -3.21
CA HIS A 37 6.99 2.54 -3.87
C HIS A 37 6.20 3.07 -5.07
N ALA A 38 5.49 2.17 -5.77
CA ALA A 38 4.86 2.49 -7.07
C ALA A 38 3.36 2.84 -7.01
N HIS A 39 2.81 3.26 -5.86
CA HIS A 39 1.50 3.91 -5.85
C HIS A 39 1.60 5.29 -6.52
N ILE A 40 0.56 5.71 -7.22
CA ILE A 40 0.60 6.91 -8.09
C ILE A 40 0.89 8.19 -7.31
N ASP A 41 0.40 8.29 -6.09
CA ASP A 41 0.59 9.44 -5.19
C ASP A 41 2.03 9.57 -4.65
N HIS A 42 2.85 8.51 -4.76
CA HIS A 42 4.27 8.48 -4.42
C HIS A 42 5.20 8.57 -5.64
N LEU A 43 4.64 8.54 -6.85
CA LEU A 43 5.45 8.63 -8.07
C LEU A 43 5.60 10.07 -8.56
N PRO A 44 6.81 10.45 -9.02
CA PRO A 44 7.02 11.77 -9.60
C PRO A 44 6.37 11.89 -10.98
N ASN A 45 5.87 13.08 -11.30
CA ASN A 45 5.26 13.37 -12.59
C ASN A 45 6.29 13.70 -13.68
N SER A 46 7.48 14.20 -13.31
CA SER A 46 8.50 14.67 -14.25
C SER A 46 9.84 14.94 -13.57
N GLY A 47 10.89 15.08 -14.39
CA GLY A 47 12.24 15.50 -14.00
C GLY A 47 13.31 14.45 -14.33
N ASP A 48 14.59 14.84 -14.32
CA ASP A 48 15.71 14.03 -14.79
C ASP A 48 16.87 13.90 -13.76
N GLY A 49 16.65 14.28 -12.49
CA GLY A 49 17.67 14.15 -11.42
C GLY A 49 17.89 12.71 -10.97
N THR A 50 18.82 12.50 -10.05
CA THR A 50 19.12 11.18 -9.47
C THR A 50 17.93 10.67 -8.62
N ILE A 51 17.45 9.47 -8.91
CA ILE A 51 16.38 8.81 -8.17
C ILE A 51 16.96 7.60 -7.45
N LEU A 52 16.72 7.53 -6.14
CA LEU A 52 16.97 6.34 -5.31
C LEU A 52 15.66 5.56 -5.14
N SER A 53 15.60 4.36 -5.67
CA SER A 53 14.43 3.48 -5.57
C SER A 53 14.84 2.04 -5.84
N SER A 54 14.19 1.07 -5.22
CA SER A 54 14.45 -0.34 -5.55
C SER A 54 13.98 -0.70 -6.98
N THR A 55 14.43 -1.84 -7.47
CA THR A 55 14.16 -2.27 -8.86
C THR A 55 12.68 -2.53 -9.13
N GLU A 56 11.96 -3.09 -8.15
CA GLU A 56 10.56 -3.50 -8.30
C GLU A 56 9.62 -2.31 -8.55
N PRO A 57 9.64 -1.22 -7.74
CA PRO A 57 8.86 -0.01 -8.02
C PRO A 57 9.12 0.57 -9.41
N ASN A 58 10.37 0.52 -9.91
CA ASN A 58 10.68 1.02 -11.26
C ASN A 58 9.95 0.24 -12.34
N LYS A 59 9.98 -1.10 -12.27
CA LYS A 59 9.28 -1.97 -13.23
C LYS A 59 7.75 -1.81 -13.13
N ILE A 60 7.23 -1.69 -11.91
CA ILE A 60 5.80 -1.50 -11.66
C ILE A 60 5.35 -0.12 -12.17
N ALA A 61 6.12 0.94 -11.89
CA ALA A 61 5.85 2.29 -12.39
C ALA A 61 5.82 2.32 -13.93
N GLN A 62 6.79 1.65 -14.58
CA GLN A 62 6.83 1.53 -16.04
C GLN A 62 5.57 0.84 -16.60
N LEU A 63 5.10 -0.24 -15.98
CA LEU A 63 3.85 -0.90 -16.35
C LEU A 63 2.64 0.04 -16.25
N ARG A 64 2.69 1.00 -15.32
CA ARG A 64 1.66 2.04 -15.10
C ARG A 64 1.87 3.31 -15.93
N GLY A 65 2.85 3.31 -16.84
CA GLY A 65 3.13 4.43 -17.73
C GLY A 65 4.02 5.53 -17.17
N VAL A 66 4.65 5.30 -15.98
CA VAL A 66 5.60 6.23 -15.36
C VAL A 66 7.01 5.68 -15.50
N THR A 67 7.93 6.45 -16.05
CA THR A 67 9.34 6.04 -16.17
C THR A 67 10.21 6.82 -15.19
N LEU A 68 10.85 6.10 -14.27
CA LEU A 68 11.82 6.65 -13.35
C LEU A 68 13.21 6.64 -14.01
N LYS A 69 13.54 7.73 -14.71
CA LYS A 69 14.86 7.88 -15.36
C LYS A 69 15.95 8.06 -14.32
N ASN A 70 17.18 7.64 -14.65
CA ASN A 70 18.36 7.79 -13.77
C ASN A 70 18.15 7.22 -12.36
N SER A 71 17.39 6.12 -12.24
CA SER A 71 17.16 5.45 -10.97
C SER A 71 18.28 4.47 -10.63
N THR A 72 18.66 4.44 -9.34
CA THR A 72 19.57 3.49 -8.74
C THR A 72 18.97 2.91 -7.46
N ASP A 73 19.33 1.69 -7.10
CA ASP A 73 18.91 1.04 -5.86
C ASP A 73 19.96 1.14 -4.74
N SER A 74 21.08 1.85 -5.00
CA SER A 74 22.16 2.04 -4.05
C SER A 74 22.82 3.41 -4.22
N LEU A 75 22.99 4.11 -3.12
CA LEU A 75 23.80 5.33 -3.00
C LEU A 75 24.53 5.29 -1.65
N GLU A 76 25.74 5.82 -1.63
CA GLU A 76 26.54 5.93 -0.39
C GLU A 76 25.78 6.76 0.67
N ASN A 77 25.85 6.34 1.92
CA ASN A 77 25.17 6.95 3.08
C ASN A 77 23.62 6.85 3.08
N PHE A 78 23.02 6.07 2.18
CA PHE A 78 21.60 5.80 2.14
C PHE A 78 21.32 4.30 2.27
N THR A 79 20.42 3.92 3.17
CA THR A 79 20.03 2.52 3.37
C THR A 79 18.55 2.36 3.06
N LEU A 80 18.24 1.52 2.07
CA LEU A 80 16.88 1.10 1.77
C LEU A 80 16.45 0.01 2.75
N VAL A 81 15.33 0.23 3.43
CA VAL A 81 14.75 -0.70 4.42
C VAL A 81 13.42 -1.20 3.90
N ASP A 82 13.18 -2.52 3.92
CA ASP A 82 11.89 -3.07 3.49
C ASP A 82 10.75 -2.50 4.34
N SER A 83 9.77 -1.86 3.71
CA SER A 83 8.64 -1.26 4.42
C SER A 83 7.46 -2.22 4.59
N GLY A 84 7.46 -3.36 3.91
CA GLY A 84 6.41 -4.37 4.02
C GLY A 84 5.05 -3.96 3.46
N HIS A 85 4.90 -2.75 2.90
CA HIS A 85 3.64 -2.22 2.40
C HIS A 85 3.16 -2.94 1.13
N ILE A 86 3.91 -2.84 0.04
CA ILE A 86 3.68 -3.61 -1.20
C ILE A 86 5.01 -4.17 -1.72
N PHE A 87 4.96 -4.96 -2.78
CA PHE A 87 6.16 -5.58 -3.35
C PHE A 87 7.20 -4.54 -3.77
N GLY A 88 8.41 -4.68 -3.22
CA GLY A 88 9.54 -3.80 -3.46
C GLY A 88 9.47 -2.44 -2.74
N SER A 89 8.44 -2.17 -1.94
CA SER A 89 8.36 -0.92 -1.18
C SER A 89 9.47 -0.80 -0.14
N LYS A 90 10.03 0.41 -0.01
CA LYS A 90 11.15 0.72 0.90
C LYS A 90 10.85 1.95 1.74
N GLY A 91 11.36 1.97 2.96
CA GLY A 91 11.70 3.17 3.71
C GLY A 91 13.15 3.56 3.45
N LEU A 92 13.56 4.75 3.89
CA LEU A 92 14.89 5.28 3.72
C LEU A 92 15.51 5.69 5.05
N LEU A 93 16.68 5.11 5.38
CA LEU A 93 17.50 5.53 6.51
C LEU A 93 18.73 6.30 6.00
N PHE A 94 18.95 7.54 6.51
CA PHE A 94 20.08 8.40 6.19
C PHE A 94 20.29 9.42 7.33
N ASP A 95 21.51 9.76 7.66
CA ASP A 95 21.86 10.78 8.69
C ASP A 95 21.07 10.66 10.02
N ASP A 96 20.87 9.47 10.54
CA ASP A 96 20.00 9.20 11.71
C ASP A 96 18.51 9.57 11.51
N ILE A 97 18.05 9.79 10.28
CA ILE A 97 16.65 10.01 9.91
C ILE A 97 16.11 8.75 9.25
N PHE A 98 14.99 8.24 9.73
CA PHE A 98 14.25 7.17 9.05
C PHE A 98 12.92 7.69 8.54
N TYR A 99 12.73 7.60 7.23
CA TYR A 99 11.44 7.81 6.55
C TYR A 99 10.82 6.47 6.21
N THR A 100 9.62 6.21 6.69
CA THR A 100 8.98 4.90 6.50
C THR A 100 8.46 4.68 5.08
N GLY A 101 8.11 5.73 4.32
CA GLY A 101 7.13 5.64 3.27
C GLY A 101 5.82 5.07 3.87
N ASP A 102 5.00 4.44 3.04
CA ASP A 102 3.90 3.60 3.53
C ASP A 102 4.47 2.31 4.08
N ILE A 103 3.97 1.86 5.25
CA ILE A 103 4.62 0.79 6.01
C ILE A 103 3.63 -0.21 6.61
N SER A 104 4.06 -1.48 6.71
CA SER A 104 3.34 -2.53 7.40
C SER A 104 4.29 -3.45 8.18
N THR A 105 3.97 -3.68 9.44
CA THR A 105 4.71 -4.59 10.33
C THR A 105 4.03 -5.96 10.46
N ARG A 106 3.18 -6.32 9.48
CA ARG A 106 2.50 -7.63 9.40
C ARG A 106 3.01 -8.46 8.24
N ASP A 107 3.24 -9.74 8.47
CA ASP A 107 3.38 -10.71 7.39
C ASP A 107 2.04 -10.88 6.66
N ARG A 108 2.05 -10.73 5.32
CA ARG A 108 0.87 -10.88 4.46
C ARG A 108 1.25 -11.62 3.19
N GLY A 109 1.02 -12.93 3.19
CA GLY A 109 1.43 -13.77 2.07
C GLY A 109 2.94 -13.68 1.80
N PHE A 110 3.34 -13.25 0.60
CA PHE A 110 4.75 -13.07 0.22
C PHE A 110 5.38 -11.79 0.81
N LEU A 111 4.58 -10.86 1.31
CA LEU A 111 5.06 -9.62 1.93
C LEU A 111 5.46 -9.90 3.38
N LYS A 112 6.69 -9.52 3.71
CA LYS A 112 7.23 -9.66 5.07
C LYS A 112 7.07 -8.36 5.85
N ALA A 113 6.86 -8.51 7.16
CA ALA A 113 6.82 -7.40 8.11
C ALA A 113 8.06 -6.52 8.01
N ALA A 114 7.89 -5.22 8.01
CA ALA A 114 9.00 -4.26 8.11
C ALA A 114 9.78 -4.49 9.40
N LYS A 115 11.11 -4.34 9.32
CA LYS A 115 11.99 -4.29 10.49
C LYS A 115 12.40 -2.84 10.70
N ILE A 116 12.09 -2.30 11.86
CA ILE A 116 12.26 -0.88 12.13
C ILE A 116 13.71 -0.60 12.56
N PRO A 117 14.47 0.21 11.82
CA PRO A 117 15.81 0.61 12.21
C PRO A 117 15.74 1.64 13.36
N LYS A 118 16.80 1.66 14.19
CA LYS A 118 16.98 2.73 15.16
C LYS A 118 17.32 4.02 14.45
N CYS A 119 16.78 5.15 14.93
CA CYS A 119 17.04 6.47 14.37
C CYS A 119 16.84 7.56 15.42
N LYS A 120 17.39 8.76 15.20
CA LYS A 120 17.12 9.92 16.06
C LYS A 120 15.87 10.68 15.63
N THR A 121 15.54 10.63 14.35
CA THR A 121 14.35 11.27 13.79
C THR A 121 13.58 10.29 12.94
N LEU A 122 12.33 10.09 13.29
CA LEU A 122 11.39 9.25 12.54
C LEU A 122 10.42 10.15 11.77
N ILE A 123 10.23 9.88 10.48
CA ILE A 123 9.14 10.44 9.66
C ILE A 123 8.26 9.28 9.25
N THR A 124 7.04 9.22 9.77
CA THR A 124 6.15 8.06 9.59
C THR A 124 4.77 8.44 9.11
N GLU A 125 4.21 7.60 8.23
CA GLU A 125 2.78 7.64 7.92
C GLU A 125 1.94 7.37 9.16
N CYS A 126 0.68 7.79 9.14
CA CYS A 126 -0.33 7.48 10.16
C CYS A 126 -1.72 7.35 9.53
N THR A 127 -1.82 6.60 8.42
CA THR A 127 -3.07 6.36 7.68
C THR A 127 -4.17 5.83 8.60
N PHE A 128 -3.83 4.96 9.53
CA PHE A 128 -4.73 4.42 10.56
C PHE A 128 -4.33 4.87 11.97
N GLY A 129 -3.92 6.13 12.11
CA GLY A 129 -3.45 6.74 13.36
C GLY A 129 -4.52 7.07 14.41
N LEU A 130 -5.71 6.44 14.37
CA LEU A 130 -6.75 6.56 15.41
C LEU A 130 -6.97 5.24 16.14
N PRO A 131 -7.28 5.26 17.46
CA PRO A 131 -7.49 4.05 18.27
C PRO A 131 -8.59 3.10 17.76
N GLU A 132 -9.52 3.60 16.95
CA GLU A 132 -10.59 2.77 16.35
C GLU A 132 -10.08 1.84 15.23
N PHE A 133 -8.89 2.08 14.70
CA PHE A 133 -8.29 1.27 13.65
C PHE A 133 -7.33 0.23 14.23
N VAL A 134 -7.89 -0.76 14.91
CA VAL A 134 -7.19 -1.99 15.29
C VAL A 134 -7.74 -3.11 14.41
N LEU A 135 -6.84 -3.77 13.68
CA LEU A 135 -7.21 -4.74 12.66
C LEU A 135 -6.99 -6.18 13.16
N PRO A 136 -7.87 -7.12 12.80
CA PRO A 136 -7.68 -8.51 13.18
C PRO A 136 -6.42 -9.11 12.53
N PRO A 137 -5.87 -10.19 13.11
CA PRO A 137 -4.77 -10.93 12.50
C PRO A 137 -5.10 -11.43 11.09
N VAL A 138 -4.12 -11.39 10.17
CA VAL A 138 -4.30 -11.83 8.78
C VAL A 138 -4.78 -13.28 8.70
N THR A 139 -4.30 -14.14 9.59
CA THR A 139 -4.70 -15.56 9.67
C THR A 139 -6.19 -15.75 9.99
N GLU A 140 -6.75 -14.91 10.85
CA GLU A 140 -8.17 -14.92 11.18
C GLU A 140 -9.02 -14.44 9.99
N ILE A 141 -8.54 -13.38 9.30
CA ILE A 141 -9.19 -12.87 8.08
C ILE A 141 -9.20 -13.97 7.01
N VAL A 142 -8.09 -14.64 6.76
CA VAL A 142 -7.99 -15.71 5.76
C VAL A 142 -8.94 -16.85 6.10
N LYS A 143 -9.00 -17.27 7.37
CA LYS A 143 -9.94 -18.29 7.83
C LYS A 143 -11.39 -17.89 7.57
N GLN A 144 -11.77 -16.69 8.02
CA GLN A 144 -13.14 -16.17 7.84
C GLN A 144 -13.54 -16.12 6.35
N VAL A 145 -12.66 -15.62 5.49
CA VAL A 145 -12.94 -15.48 4.05
C VAL A 145 -13.04 -16.85 3.40
N ASN A 146 -12.18 -17.82 3.75
CA ASN A 146 -12.29 -19.18 3.24
C ASN A 146 -13.60 -19.86 3.64
N GLU A 147 -14.10 -19.64 4.86
CA GLU A 147 -15.42 -20.13 5.31
C GLU A 147 -16.55 -19.50 4.48
N ILE A 148 -16.49 -18.19 4.19
CA ILE A 148 -17.45 -17.49 3.32
C ILE A 148 -17.42 -18.10 1.92
N ILE A 149 -16.22 -18.24 1.31
CA ILE A 149 -16.08 -18.78 -0.04
C ILE A 149 -16.61 -20.23 -0.08
N ALA A 150 -16.24 -21.09 0.88
CA ALA A 150 -16.70 -22.49 0.94
C ALA A 150 -18.24 -22.59 0.99
N ASN A 151 -18.88 -21.75 1.81
CA ASN A 151 -20.35 -21.69 1.89
C ASN A 151 -20.97 -21.21 0.57
N LEU A 152 -20.35 -20.26 -0.13
CA LEU A 152 -20.84 -19.79 -1.43
C LEU A 152 -20.63 -20.84 -2.53
N TYR A 153 -19.48 -21.53 -2.54
CA TYR A 153 -19.18 -22.61 -3.46
C TYR A 153 -20.20 -23.76 -3.35
N SER A 154 -20.58 -24.16 -2.12
CA SER A 154 -21.60 -25.20 -1.91
C SER A 154 -22.97 -24.84 -2.50
N LYS A 155 -23.22 -23.55 -2.75
CA LYS A 155 -24.43 -23.00 -3.37
C LYS A 155 -24.25 -22.69 -4.86
N GLY A 156 -23.13 -23.08 -5.46
CA GLY A 156 -22.80 -22.76 -6.86
C GLY A 156 -22.61 -21.27 -7.15
N LYS A 157 -22.30 -20.45 -6.15
CA LYS A 157 -22.14 -19.00 -6.31
C LYS A 157 -20.67 -18.64 -6.57
N PRO A 158 -20.38 -17.94 -7.67
CA PRO A 158 -19.05 -17.39 -7.91
C PRO A 158 -18.75 -16.19 -6.99
N VAL A 159 -17.46 -15.96 -6.72
CA VAL A 159 -17.00 -14.95 -5.78
C VAL A 159 -16.02 -13.98 -6.44
N LEU A 160 -16.25 -12.66 -6.30
CA LEU A 160 -15.31 -11.61 -6.66
C LEU A 160 -14.62 -11.09 -5.39
N LEU A 161 -13.30 -11.23 -5.32
CA LEU A 161 -12.44 -10.63 -4.31
C LEU A 161 -11.94 -9.30 -4.82
N LEU A 162 -12.33 -8.19 -4.17
CA LEU A 162 -12.06 -6.83 -4.62
C LEU A 162 -11.01 -6.16 -3.73
N GLY A 163 -9.86 -5.79 -4.29
CA GLY A 163 -8.78 -5.07 -3.63
C GLY A 163 -8.15 -4.01 -4.53
N TYR A 164 -7.34 -3.09 -3.99
CA TYR A 164 -6.60 -2.16 -4.85
C TYR A 164 -5.75 -2.93 -5.85
N GLU A 165 -5.71 -2.46 -7.11
CA GLU A 165 -5.07 -3.15 -8.24
C GLU A 165 -3.60 -3.48 -8.00
N LEU A 166 -2.87 -2.55 -7.37
CA LEU A 166 -1.49 -2.75 -6.93
C LEU A 166 -1.44 -2.98 -5.42
N GLY A 167 -0.73 -4.01 -4.98
CA GLY A 167 -0.52 -4.43 -3.60
C GLY A 167 -1.62 -5.39 -3.12
N LYS A 168 -2.83 -4.89 -2.85
CA LYS A 168 -3.93 -5.69 -2.30
C LYS A 168 -4.34 -6.85 -3.22
N ALA A 169 -4.50 -6.61 -4.51
CA ALA A 169 -4.90 -7.66 -5.45
C ALA A 169 -3.86 -8.79 -5.52
N GLN A 170 -2.56 -8.51 -5.45
CA GLN A 170 -1.50 -9.53 -5.43
C GLN A 170 -1.52 -10.32 -4.12
N THR A 171 -1.73 -9.63 -2.99
CA THR A 171 -1.91 -10.30 -1.68
C THR A 171 -3.12 -11.24 -1.71
N LEU A 172 -4.27 -10.79 -2.24
CA LEU A 172 -5.46 -11.64 -2.40
C LEU A 172 -5.22 -12.80 -3.36
N SER A 173 -4.51 -12.56 -4.47
CA SER A 173 -4.16 -13.61 -5.45
C SER A 173 -3.32 -14.72 -4.84
N GLN A 174 -2.47 -14.41 -3.85
CA GLN A 174 -1.71 -15.43 -3.13
C GLN A 174 -2.51 -16.07 -2.00
N LEU A 175 -3.14 -15.28 -1.13
CA LEU A 175 -3.86 -15.79 0.05
C LEU A 175 -5.03 -16.72 -0.32
N PHE A 176 -5.64 -16.51 -1.48
CA PHE A 176 -6.79 -17.27 -1.97
C PHE A 176 -6.51 -18.00 -3.29
N GLY A 177 -5.23 -18.11 -3.68
CA GLY A 177 -4.81 -18.75 -4.93
C GLY A 177 -5.10 -20.25 -5.02
N ASP A 178 -5.34 -20.92 -3.88
CA ASP A 178 -5.64 -22.38 -3.85
C ASP A 178 -7.08 -22.71 -4.26
N TRP A 179 -7.95 -21.72 -4.33
CA TRP A 179 -9.30 -21.93 -4.89
C TRP A 179 -9.22 -22.24 -6.38
N ASP A 180 -10.00 -23.23 -6.83
CA ASP A 180 -10.02 -23.68 -8.22
C ASP A 180 -11.49 -23.84 -8.72
N PRO A 181 -11.82 -23.27 -9.89
CA PRO A 181 -11.00 -22.40 -10.71
C PRO A 181 -10.87 -20.98 -10.13
N ILE A 182 -9.69 -20.37 -10.30
CA ILE A 182 -9.43 -18.95 -10.00
C ILE A 182 -9.13 -18.20 -11.28
N TYR A 183 -9.68 -16.99 -11.42
CA TYR A 183 -9.49 -16.08 -12.54
C TYR A 183 -9.03 -14.72 -12.04
N TYR A 184 -8.49 -13.89 -12.94
CA TYR A 184 -8.09 -12.53 -12.63
C TYR A 184 -8.79 -11.53 -13.56
N HIS A 185 -9.20 -10.39 -13.02
CA HIS A 185 -9.48 -9.24 -13.88
C HIS A 185 -8.24 -8.94 -14.73
N ASP A 186 -8.38 -8.52 -16.00
CA ASP A 186 -7.25 -8.42 -16.93
C ASP A 186 -6.14 -7.48 -16.43
N SER A 187 -6.49 -6.39 -15.74
CA SER A 187 -5.50 -5.50 -15.13
C SER A 187 -4.76 -6.15 -13.96
N VAL A 188 -5.45 -6.94 -13.13
CA VAL A 188 -4.82 -7.73 -12.06
C VAL A 188 -3.91 -8.80 -12.63
N LYS A 189 -4.36 -9.52 -13.69
CA LYS A 189 -3.52 -10.51 -14.38
C LYS A 189 -2.22 -9.88 -14.88
N LYS A 190 -2.30 -8.75 -15.57
CA LYS A 190 -1.12 -8.03 -16.08
C LYS A 190 -0.15 -7.67 -14.96
N MET A 191 -0.65 -7.22 -13.82
CA MET A 191 0.17 -6.91 -12.64
C MET A 191 0.74 -8.18 -11.99
N ASN A 192 -0.06 -9.25 -11.86
CA ASN A 192 0.39 -10.55 -11.35
C ASN A 192 1.48 -11.16 -12.23
N ASP A 193 1.37 -11.07 -13.56
CA ASP A 193 2.38 -11.57 -14.50
C ASP A 193 3.72 -10.84 -14.30
N LEU A 194 3.69 -9.51 -14.10
CA LEU A 194 4.88 -8.74 -13.77
C LEU A 194 5.49 -9.20 -12.42
N HIS A 195 4.67 -9.37 -11.38
CA HIS A 195 5.14 -9.86 -10.07
C HIS A 195 5.76 -11.26 -10.19
N ARG A 196 5.14 -12.19 -10.93
CA ARG A 196 5.69 -13.53 -11.19
C ARG A 196 7.02 -13.47 -11.94
N SER A 197 7.15 -12.58 -12.92
CA SER A 197 8.42 -12.40 -13.66
C SER A 197 9.56 -11.90 -12.76
N MET A 198 9.24 -11.35 -11.60
CA MET A 198 10.18 -10.92 -10.56
C MET A 198 10.29 -11.93 -9.39
N GLY A 199 9.76 -13.14 -9.56
CA GLY A 199 9.92 -14.24 -8.60
C GLY A 199 8.84 -14.33 -7.50
N VAL A 200 7.78 -13.51 -7.55
CA VAL A 200 6.68 -13.62 -6.58
C VAL A 200 5.86 -14.89 -6.87
N PRO A 201 5.61 -15.77 -5.88
CA PRO A 201 4.93 -17.06 -6.08
C PRO A 201 3.40 -16.87 -6.16
N LEU A 202 2.91 -16.29 -7.25
CA LEU A 202 1.48 -16.19 -7.55
C LEU A 202 1.05 -17.31 -8.50
N LYS A 203 -0.14 -17.90 -8.25
CA LYS A 203 -0.72 -18.88 -9.16
C LYS A 203 -0.94 -18.27 -10.53
N ASP A 204 -0.55 -18.98 -11.58
CA ASP A 204 -0.89 -18.58 -12.94
C ASP A 204 -2.37 -18.87 -13.22
N SER A 205 -3.01 -17.96 -13.93
CA SER A 205 -4.38 -18.09 -14.40
C SER A 205 -4.63 -17.13 -15.56
N ILE A 206 -5.79 -17.25 -16.18
CA ILE A 206 -6.20 -16.42 -17.32
C ILE A 206 -6.98 -15.18 -16.87
N GLY A 207 -7.00 -14.16 -17.73
CA GLY A 207 -7.79 -12.97 -17.55
C GLY A 207 -9.28 -13.23 -17.73
N HIS A 208 -10.11 -12.34 -17.16
CA HIS A 208 -11.57 -12.48 -17.22
C HIS A 208 -12.12 -12.44 -18.66
N THR A 209 -11.56 -11.58 -19.52
CA THR A 209 -11.98 -11.49 -20.93
C THR A 209 -11.76 -12.80 -21.67
N GLU A 210 -10.62 -13.44 -21.46
CA GLU A 210 -10.30 -14.75 -22.03
C GLU A 210 -11.20 -15.84 -21.44
N ALA A 211 -11.40 -15.86 -20.11
CA ALA A 211 -12.24 -16.82 -19.43
C ALA A 211 -13.71 -16.73 -19.92
N GLU A 212 -14.22 -15.52 -20.11
CA GLU A 212 -15.55 -15.27 -20.61
C GLU A 212 -15.68 -15.72 -22.08
N SER A 213 -14.74 -15.36 -22.95
CA SER A 213 -14.77 -15.75 -24.36
C SER A 213 -14.72 -17.27 -24.60
N LYS A 214 -14.09 -18.01 -23.68
CA LYS A 214 -14.04 -19.47 -23.68
C LYS A 214 -15.22 -20.15 -22.98
N GLY A 215 -16.20 -19.37 -22.47
CA GLY A 215 -17.35 -19.89 -21.74
C GLY A 215 -17.00 -20.54 -20.40
N LEU A 216 -15.81 -20.25 -19.84
CA LEU A 216 -15.36 -20.83 -18.58
C LEU A 216 -16.12 -20.26 -17.38
N LEU A 217 -16.53 -18.99 -17.45
CA LEU A 217 -17.31 -18.35 -16.38
C LEU A 217 -18.75 -18.87 -16.27
N ASP A 218 -19.24 -19.59 -17.27
CA ASP A 218 -20.56 -20.28 -17.20
C ASP A 218 -20.49 -21.54 -16.33
N LYS A 219 -19.28 -22.10 -16.12
CA LYS A 219 -19.01 -23.28 -15.29
C LYS A 219 -18.75 -22.85 -13.84
N LYS A 220 -19.83 -22.60 -13.09
CA LYS A 220 -19.77 -22.17 -11.68
C LYS A 220 -19.56 -23.36 -10.72
N PRO A 221 -19.06 -23.13 -9.49
CA PRO A 221 -18.53 -21.85 -8.96
C PRO A 221 -17.09 -21.58 -9.38
N TRP A 222 -16.63 -20.35 -9.16
CA TRP A 222 -15.26 -19.91 -9.34
C TRP A 222 -14.94 -18.70 -8.43
N VAL A 223 -13.64 -18.43 -8.21
CA VAL A 223 -13.16 -17.19 -7.56
C VAL A 223 -12.52 -16.29 -8.62
N MET A 224 -12.65 -14.99 -8.48
CA MET A 224 -11.93 -14.03 -9.30
C MET A 224 -11.41 -12.88 -8.44
N VAL A 225 -10.14 -12.50 -8.62
CA VAL A 225 -9.56 -11.30 -8.01
C VAL A 225 -9.66 -10.15 -9.01
N ALA A 226 -10.21 -9.01 -8.55
CA ALA A 226 -10.42 -7.84 -9.38
C ALA A 226 -10.07 -6.54 -8.62
N PRO A 227 -9.84 -5.42 -9.35
CA PRO A 227 -9.63 -4.13 -8.71
C PRO A 227 -10.82 -3.71 -7.87
N MET A 228 -10.56 -2.90 -6.83
CA MET A 228 -11.60 -2.32 -6.01
C MET A 228 -12.48 -1.39 -6.87
N MET A 229 -13.74 -1.78 -7.04
CA MET A 229 -14.76 -1.07 -7.83
C MET A 229 -16.04 -0.92 -7.03
N SER A 230 -16.79 0.15 -7.28
CA SER A 230 -18.12 0.33 -6.68
C SER A 230 -19.15 -0.57 -7.36
N ALA A 231 -20.25 -0.87 -6.68
CA ALA A 231 -21.40 -1.61 -7.25
C ALA A 231 -21.99 -0.94 -8.50
N LYS A 232 -21.74 0.36 -8.71
CA LYS A 232 -22.19 1.12 -9.89
C LYS A 232 -21.31 0.90 -11.12
N ASN A 233 -20.12 0.31 -10.97
CA ASN A 233 -19.20 0.03 -12.07
C ASN A 233 -19.81 -0.98 -13.05
N ASN A 234 -19.62 -0.77 -14.35
CA ASN A 234 -20.22 -1.61 -15.40
C ASN A 234 -19.75 -3.06 -15.33
N PHE A 235 -18.48 -3.30 -15.01
CA PHE A 235 -17.94 -4.64 -14.82
C PHE A 235 -18.69 -5.37 -13.67
N ILE A 236 -18.82 -4.72 -12.50
CA ILE A 236 -19.55 -5.32 -11.36
C ILE A 236 -21.00 -5.61 -11.72
N LYS A 237 -21.69 -4.67 -12.38
CA LYS A 237 -23.07 -4.88 -12.84
C LYS A 237 -23.17 -6.06 -13.80
N HIS A 238 -22.26 -6.14 -14.79
CA HIS A 238 -22.23 -7.26 -15.74
C HIS A 238 -22.06 -8.59 -15.04
N MET A 239 -21.03 -8.69 -14.15
CA MET A 239 -20.75 -9.91 -13.39
C MET A 239 -21.91 -10.33 -12.48
N LYS A 240 -22.55 -9.38 -11.80
CA LYS A 240 -23.74 -9.67 -10.98
C LYS A 240 -24.93 -10.12 -11.83
N THR A 241 -25.22 -9.43 -12.95
CA THR A 241 -26.39 -9.74 -13.77
C THR A 241 -26.23 -11.08 -14.51
N LYS A 242 -25.04 -11.34 -15.08
CA LYS A 242 -24.81 -12.52 -15.92
C LYS A 242 -24.46 -13.75 -15.11
N TYR A 243 -23.64 -13.61 -14.08
CA TYR A 243 -23.06 -14.73 -13.34
C TYR A 243 -23.60 -14.87 -11.92
N ASP A 244 -24.34 -13.86 -11.41
CA ASP A 244 -24.89 -13.84 -10.05
C ASP A 244 -23.78 -13.93 -8.98
N VAL A 245 -22.69 -13.16 -9.19
CA VAL A 245 -21.51 -13.17 -8.32
C VAL A 245 -21.77 -12.50 -6.98
N ILE A 246 -21.10 -12.98 -5.96
CA ILE A 246 -21.01 -12.34 -4.64
C ILE A 246 -19.69 -11.60 -4.53
N THR A 247 -19.72 -10.35 -4.06
CA THR A 247 -18.56 -9.47 -3.96
C THR A 247 -18.06 -9.37 -2.53
N ILE A 248 -16.75 -9.59 -2.33
CA ILE A 248 -16.04 -9.41 -1.05
C ILE A 248 -15.02 -8.30 -1.22
N GLY A 249 -15.23 -7.15 -0.59
CA GLY A 249 -14.32 -6.00 -0.64
C GLY A 249 -13.35 -5.97 0.54
N PHE A 250 -12.07 -5.73 0.26
CA PHE A 250 -11.01 -5.69 1.27
C PHE A 250 -10.44 -4.29 1.44
N SER A 251 -10.51 -3.75 2.64
CA SER A 251 -9.97 -2.42 2.97
C SER A 251 -9.71 -2.29 4.47
N GLY A 252 -8.67 -1.56 4.88
CA GLY A 252 -8.47 -1.18 6.28
C GLY A 252 -9.61 -0.32 6.84
N TRP A 253 -10.37 0.35 5.97
CA TRP A 253 -11.54 1.18 6.33
C TRP A 253 -12.84 0.37 6.53
N ALA A 254 -12.83 -0.94 6.33
CA ALA A 254 -14.05 -1.76 6.27
C ALA A 254 -14.91 -1.70 7.55
N ASN A 255 -14.29 -1.55 8.71
CA ASN A 255 -14.96 -1.48 10.01
C ASN A 255 -15.33 -0.06 10.46
N SER A 256 -14.90 0.98 9.72
CA SER A 256 -15.17 2.36 10.12
C SER A 256 -16.57 2.80 9.71
N LYS A 257 -17.43 3.02 10.69
CA LYS A 257 -18.76 3.62 10.48
C LYS A 257 -18.68 5.07 10.00
N LYS A 258 -17.65 5.80 10.41
CA LYS A 258 -17.45 7.22 10.12
C LYS A 258 -16.93 7.48 8.71
N PHE A 259 -16.04 6.61 8.23
CA PHE A 259 -15.40 6.74 6.92
C PHE A 259 -16.05 5.85 5.86
N GLY A 260 -17.14 5.18 6.20
CA GLY A 260 -18.12 4.55 5.32
C GLY A 260 -17.52 3.78 4.15
N PHE A 261 -16.80 2.66 4.41
CA PHE A 261 -16.39 1.77 3.34
C PHE A 261 -17.59 0.96 2.83
N SER A 262 -18.58 1.66 2.27
CA SER A 262 -19.68 1.02 1.55
C SER A 262 -19.53 1.33 0.07
N ARG A 263 -18.73 0.55 -0.64
CA ARG A 263 -18.74 0.54 -2.10
C ARG A 263 -19.86 -0.32 -2.67
N GLY A 264 -20.78 -0.78 -1.81
CA GLY A 264 -21.90 -1.66 -2.17
C GLY A 264 -21.45 -3.10 -2.45
N THR A 265 -20.39 -3.56 -1.77
CA THR A 265 -19.98 -4.97 -1.76
C THR A 265 -20.90 -5.78 -0.84
N ASP A 266 -21.09 -7.08 -1.14
CA ASP A 266 -21.92 -7.96 -0.33
C ASP A 266 -21.27 -8.28 1.03
N TYR A 267 -19.93 -8.37 1.06
CA TYR A 267 -19.12 -8.47 2.26
C TYR A 267 -18.03 -7.40 2.27
N SER A 268 -17.69 -6.88 3.45
CA SER A 268 -16.56 -5.95 3.65
C SER A 268 -15.62 -6.52 4.71
N ILE A 269 -14.35 -6.67 4.36
CA ILE A 269 -13.34 -7.35 5.18
C ILE A 269 -12.22 -6.36 5.54
N PRO A 270 -11.85 -6.24 6.84
CA PRO A 270 -10.82 -5.30 7.31
C PRO A 270 -9.41 -5.86 7.08
N LEU A 271 -8.89 -5.71 5.86
CA LEU A 271 -7.52 -6.07 5.50
C LEU A 271 -6.78 -4.84 4.97
N SER A 272 -5.72 -4.44 5.66
CA SER A 272 -4.89 -3.27 5.29
C SER A 272 -3.51 -3.68 4.78
N ASP A 273 -2.92 -2.83 3.94
CA ASP A 273 -1.51 -2.86 3.53
C ASP A 273 -0.64 -1.92 4.39
N HIS A 274 -1.25 -1.16 5.31
CA HIS A 274 -0.61 -0.25 6.25
C HIS A 274 -0.66 -0.82 7.66
N CYS A 275 0.19 -0.30 8.53
CA CYS A 275 0.11 -0.52 9.98
C CYS A 275 -1.25 -0.05 10.53
N ASP A 276 -1.77 -0.75 11.51
CA ASP A 276 -2.87 -0.27 12.34
C ASP A 276 -2.36 0.64 13.48
N TYR A 277 -3.29 1.18 14.30
CA TYR A 277 -2.96 2.10 15.38
C TYR A 277 -1.93 1.53 16.37
N ASN A 278 -2.11 0.29 16.81
CA ASN A 278 -1.21 -0.34 17.78
C ASN A 278 0.17 -0.62 17.16
N GLU A 279 0.21 -1.01 15.91
CA GLU A 279 1.44 -1.27 15.17
C GLU A 279 2.22 0.04 14.92
N LEU A 280 1.54 1.14 14.63
CA LEU A 280 2.16 2.47 14.51
C LEU A 280 2.82 2.90 15.83
N ILE A 281 2.15 2.69 16.98
CA ILE A 281 2.75 2.97 18.31
C ILE A 281 3.98 2.08 18.53
N GLN A 282 3.87 0.79 18.20
CA GLN A 282 4.97 -0.15 18.38
C GLN A 282 6.17 0.21 17.48
N LEU A 283 5.91 0.62 16.23
CA LEU A 283 6.92 1.12 15.29
C LEU A 283 7.68 2.31 15.88
N VAL A 284 6.98 3.29 16.46
CA VAL A 284 7.61 4.44 17.10
C VAL A 284 8.49 4.00 18.28
N LYS A 285 8.04 3.07 19.11
CA LYS A 285 8.83 2.50 20.22
C LYS A 285 10.09 1.80 19.72
N GLU A 286 9.97 0.98 18.67
CA GLU A 286 11.09 0.21 18.11
C GLU A 286 12.14 1.09 17.46
N SER A 287 11.75 2.23 16.88
CA SER A 287 12.67 3.18 16.26
C SER A 287 13.59 3.89 17.26
N GLU A 288 13.22 3.94 18.55
CA GLU A 288 13.91 4.70 19.61
C GLU A 288 14.14 6.18 19.25
N ALA A 289 13.29 6.75 18.41
CA ALA A 289 13.46 8.09 17.90
C ALA A 289 13.28 9.15 19.00
N GLU A 290 14.20 10.13 19.02
CA GLU A 290 14.11 11.32 19.88
C GLU A 290 13.01 12.29 19.40
N ARG A 291 12.72 12.27 18.09
CA ARG A 291 11.70 13.12 17.42
C ARG A 291 10.92 12.34 16.39
N VAL A 292 9.61 12.52 16.40
CA VAL A 292 8.70 11.88 15.45
C VAL A 292 7.93 12.93 14.66
N TYR A 293 7.97 12.82 13.34
CA TYR A 293 7.12 13.58 12.42
C TYR A 293 6.04 12.66 11.85
N THR A 294 4.78 13.04 12.01
CA THR A 294 3.64 12.31 11.45
C THR A 294 3.22 12.91 10.12
N ILE A 295 3.00 12.05 9.12
CA ILE A 295 2.58 12.42 7.77
C ILE A 295 1.47 11.46 7.30
N HIS A 296 0.70 11.84 6.32
CA HIS A 296 -0.37 11.02 5.72
C HIS A 296 -1.36 10.43 6.74
N GLY A 297 -2.64 10.71 6.58
CA GLY A 297 -3.68 10.21 7.48
C GLY A 297 -4.00 11.13 8.65
N PHE A 298 -4.08 10.59 9.87
CA PHE A 298 -4.50 11.30 11.09
C PHE A 298 -3.31 11.95 11.80
N VAL A 299 -2.65 12.87 11.10
CA VAL A 299 -1.36 13.44 11.53
C VAL A 299 -1.43 14.16 12.88
N ASP A 300 -2.51 14.91 13.14
CA ASP A 300 -2.67 15.67 14.38
C ASP A 300 -3.03 14.78 15.55
N GLU A 301 -4.02 13.94 15.35
CA GLU A 301 -4.54 13.05 16.37
C GLU A 301 -3.46 12.06 16.81
N PHE A 302 -2.74 11.47 15.86
CA PHE A 302 -1.69 10.51 16.17
C PHE A 302 -0.49 11.18 16.88
N ALA A 303 -0.05 12.37 16.42
CA ALA A 303 0.99 13.12 17.11
C ALA A 303 0.60 13.49 18.54
N LEU A 304 -0.66 13.89 18.74
CA LEU A 304 -1.19 14.18 20.09
C LEU A 304 -1.15 12.93 21.00
N ASP A 305 -1.57 11.78 20.47
CA ASP A 305 -1.57 10.54 21.25
C ASP A 305 -0.14 10.05 21.55
N LEU A 306 0.79 10.18 20.60
CA LEU A 306 2.20 9.90 20.87
C LEU A 306 2.78 10.78 21.98
N ASN A 307 2.45 12.08 22.00
CA ASN A 307 2.89 13.00 23.06
C ASN A 307 2.30 12.60 24.43
N LYS A 308 1.04 12.17 24.50
CA LYS A 308 0.44 11.62 25.75
C LYS A 308 1.16 10.36 26.24
N LEU A 309 1.73 9.57 25.31
CA LEU A 309 2.52 8.38 25.61
C LEU A 309 3.99 8.68 25.96
N GLY A 310 4.39 9.96 25.96
CA GLY A 310 5.73 10.41 26.35
C GLY A 310 6.74 10.52 25.18
N PHE A 311 6.28 10.39 23.93
CA PHE A 311 7.12 10.64 22.76
C PHE A 311 7.14 12.14 22.40
N SER A 312 8.19 12.59 21.73
CA SER A 312 8.26 13.94 21.14
C SER A 312 7.77 13.89 19.69
N ALA A 313 6.48 14.10 19.49
CA ALA A 313 5.85 13.97 18.16
C ALA A 313 5.19 15.27 17.71
N GLN A 314 5.26 15.54 16.40
CA GLN A 314 4.57 16.67 15.78
C GLN A 314 4.15 16.36 14.34
N PRO A 315 3.02 16.89 13.86
CA PRO A 315 2.62 16.76 12.47
C PRO A 315 3.56 17.54 11.55
N LEU A 316 3.98 16.92 10.44
CA LEU A 316 4.73 17.61 9.40
C LEU A 316 3.75 18.31 8.46
N ARG A 317 3.78 19.64 8.45
CA ARG A 317 2.86 20.48 7.67
C ARG A 317 3.58 21.36 6.67
N GLU A 318 2.89 21.76 5.61
CA GLU A 318 3.37 22.82 4.74
C GLU A 318 3.49 24.13 5.56
N ILE A 319 4.62 24.81 5.39
CA ILE A 319 4.80 26.15 5.97
C ILE A 319 3.95 27.09 5.12
N SER A 320 2.80 27.50 5.63
CA SER A 320 2.00 28.59 5.06
C SER A 320 2.69 29.91 5.37
N LEU A 321 2.86 30.76 4.35
CA LEU A 321 3.36 32.14 4.53
C LEU A 321 2.36 33.01 5.33
N ASP A 322 1.13 32.56 5.54
CA ASP A 322 0.09 33.28 6.25
C ASP A 322 0.31 33.34 7.78
N ASN A 323 1.28 32.63 8.32
CA ASN A 323 1.63 32.66 9.75
C ASN A 323 2.64 33.76 10.13
N PHE A 324 2.99 34.66 9.22
CA PHE A 324 3.91 35.78 9.43
C PHE A 324 3.25 37.18 9.30
N CYS A 325 1.91 37.25 9.39
CA CYS A 325 1.15 38.51 9.47
C CYS A 325 0.62 38.76 10.86
#